data_d58bbf2dcda0133d0e11c8c35874e758
#
_entry.id   d58bbf2dcda0133d0e11c8c35874e758
#
_cell.length_a   1.000
_cell.length_b   1.000
_cell.length_c   1.000
_cell.angle_alpha   90.00
_cell.angle_beta   90.00
_cell.angle_gamma   90.00
#
_symmetry.space_group_name_H-M   'P 1'
#
loop_
_entity.id
_entity.type
_entity.pdbx_description
1 polymer ?
#
loop_
_entity_poly.entity_id
_entity_poly.type
_entity_poly.pdbx_seq_one_letter_code
_entity_poly.pdbx_strand_id
1 'polypeptide(L)'
;MTEPTQEELISTVSSIFDVTDIITNPESLEFKIDNNNFKYKFVILARKLELQNMLTRLEKSPEGMHLFVSRIPQVKRKWLSKSWLPRILFAVTVTMVLIDGYYRTDFVNTLSFIGNPAEMSVLYAFSLIGILGVHESGHLIAAKKHKIRTTWPYFIPGVPVFGIPTFGALIQSRGLTINRDILFDVAIAGPIAGLIIAIIVSMFGALTSPVIDSMLADELNGEWQLMEMNMPILMTISLEIFDKGDGHIIMSPIFFAAWLGFLITFLNLLPAWQLDGGHMARSLLGKKWHKIATYASTGLLAALGYWFMALFILFLSHRSRDMKPLDDISPLSKNRKKLFVVIIILGFLCAPLPSWILP
;
A
#
# COMPACT_ATOMS: atom_id res chain seq x y z
N MET A 1 -26.58 -22.23 6.60
CA MET A 1 -26.41 -22.12 8.06
C MET A 1 -27.59 -21.34 8.55
N THR A 2 -28.32 -21.87 9.50
CA THR A 2 -29.42 -21.19 10.21
C THR A 2 -28.85 -19.98 10.95
N GLU A 3 -29.58 -18.88 10.94
CA GLU A 3 -29.18 -17.69 11.71
C GLU A 3 -29.23 -18.03 13.20
N PRO A 4 -28.22 -17.55 13.97
CA PRO A 4 -28.18 -17.80 15.40
C PRO A 4 -29.35 -17.08 16.09
N THR A 5 -29.95 -17.74 17.04
CA THR A 5 -31.01 -17.14 17.88
C THR A 5 -30.41 -16.11 18.84
N GLN A 6 -31.23 -15.22 19.38
CA GLN A 6 -30.77 -14.24 20.38
C GLN A 6 -30.15 -14.93 21.61
N GLU A 7 -30.72 -16.03 22.06
CA GLU A 7 -30.23 -16.82 23.18
C GLU A 7 -28.87 -17.43 22.90
N GLU A 8 -28.64 -17.94 21.68
CA GLU A 8 -27.32 -18.45 21.24
C GLU A 8 -26.26 -17.36 21.20
N LEU A 9 -26.63 -16.14 20.74
CA LEU A 9 -25.70 -14.99 20.74
C LEU A 9 -25.34 -14.56 22.16
N ILE A 10 -26.34 -14.46 23.05
CA ILE A 10 -26.16 -14.13 24.47
C ILE A 10 -25.25 -15.16 25.14
N SER A 11 -25.52 -16.45 24.97
CA SER A 11 -24.72 -17.55 25.51
C SER A 11 -23.29 -17.50 24.97
N THR A 12 -23.10 -17.21 23.66
CA THR A 12 -21.79 -17.13 23.03
C THR A 12 -20.97 -15.95 23.59
N VAL A 13 -21.57 -14.78 23.75
CA VAL A 13 -20.90 -13.59 24.31
C VAL A 13 -20.56 -13.81 25.79
N SER A 14 -21.50 -14.30 26.59
CA SER A 14 -21.33 -14.55 28.03
C SER A 14 -20.31 -15.67 28.32
N SER A 15 -20.06 -16.57 27.37
CA SER A 15 -19.00 -17.59 27.51
C SER A 15 -17.59 -17.02 27.41
N ILE A 16 -17.43 -15.80 26.86
CA ILE A 16 -16.12 -15.17 26.59
C ILE A 16 -15.91 -13.91 27.42
N PHE A 17 -16.98 -13.14 27.65
CA PHE A 17 -16.98 -11.88 28.40
C PHE A 17 -17.87 -11.97 29.62
N ASP A 18 -17.47 -11.27 30.68
CA ASP A 18 -18.29 -11.04 31.84
C ASP A 18 -19.29 -9.91 31.48
N VAL A 19 -20.53 -10.28 31.23
CA VAL A 19 -21.61 -9.39 30.80
C VAL A 19 -22.34 -8.88 32.04
N THR A 20 -22.43 -7.56 32.19
CA THR A 20 -23.12 -6.92 33.33
C THR A 20 -24.53 -6.49 32.98
N ASP A 21 -24.80 -6.18 31.71
CA ASP A 21 -26.10 -5.78 31.23
C ASP A 21 -26.28 -6.09 29.74
N ILE A 22 -27.56 -6.31 29.33
CA ILE A 22 -27.91 -6.64 27.93
C ILE A 22 -29.03 -5.75 27.48
N ILE A 23 -28.80 -4.96 26.44
CA ILE A 23 -29.82 -4.10 25.82
C ILE A 23 -30.17 -4.69 24.44
N THR A 24 -31.41 -4.99 24.25
CA THR A 24 -31.91 -5.53 22.97
C THR A 24 -32.48 -4.40 22.14
N ASN A 25 -31.86 -4.11 21.00
CA ASN A 25 -32.35 -3.19 19.99
C ASN A 25 -32.91 -3.97 18.78
N PRO A 26 -33.77 -3.38 17.93
CA PRO A 26 -34.38 -4.08 16.78
C PRO A 26 -33.38 -4.68 15.80
N GLU A 27 -32.22 -4.09 15.64
CA GLU A 27 -31.18 -4.49 14.65
C GLU A 27 -29.87 -4.98 15.27
N SER A 28 -29.70 -4.88 16.60
CA SER A 28 -28.44 -5.23 17.29
C SER A 28 -28.66 -5.60 18.74
N LEU A 29 -27.81 -6.47 19.25
CA LEU A 29 -27.67 -6.73 20.68
C LEU A 29 -26.48 -5.90 21.20
N GLU A 30 -26.70 -5.21 22.31
CA GLU A 30 -25.67 -4.44 23.00
C GLU A 30 -25.39 -5.09 24.35
N PHE A 31 -24.13 -5.35 24.62
CA PHE A 31 -23.67 -5.97 25.85
C PHE A 31 -22.74 -4.99 26.57
N LYS A 32 -23.03 -4.72 27.83
CA LYS A 32 -22.09 -4.03 28.72
C LYS A 32 -21.14 -5.05 29.30
N ILE A 33 -19.84 -4.90 29.01
CA ILE A 33 -18.81 -5.88 29.36
C ILE A 33 -17.76 -5.29 30.30
N ASP A 34 -17.13 -6.16 31.11
CA ASP A 34 -16.01 -5.75 31.95
C ASP A 34 -14.73 -5.51 31.13
N ASN A 35 -13.87 -4.65 31.65
CA ASN A 35 -12.71 -4.07 30.96
C ASN A 35 -11.47 -5.00 31.02
N ASN A 36 -11.59 -6.23 31.53
CA ASN A 36 -10.45 -7.13 31.75
C ASN A 36 -10.07 -7.91 30.48
N ASN A 37 -8.84 -7.64 29.99
CA ASN A 37 -8.19 -8.41 28.92
C ASN A 37 -9.02 -8.55 27.63
N PHE A 38 -9.82 -7.53 27.30
CA PHE A 38 -10.83 -7.56 26.21
C PHE A 38 -10.23 -7.72 24.82
N LYS A 39 -8.99 -7.21 24.57
CA LYS A 39 -8.36 -7.25 23.24
C LYS A 39 -8.25 -8.66 22.67
N TYR A 40 -7.79 -9.62 23.45
CA TYR A 40 -7.66 -11.02 23.01
C TYR A 40 -9.01 -11.73 22.94
N LYS A 41 -9.83 -11.56 23.96
CA LYS A 41 -11.20 -12.10 24.02
C LYS A 41 -12.04 -11.64 22.82
N PHE A 42 -11.90 -10.36 22.43
CA PHE A 42 -12.64 -9.79 21.31
C PHE A 42 -12.26 -10.44 19.96
N VAL A 43 -10.97 -10.72 19.72
CA VAL A 43 -10.54 -11.40 18.49
C VAL A 43 -11.18 -12.78 18.37
N ILE A 44 -11.25 -13.53 19.46
CA ILE A 44 -11.88 -14.87 19.48
C ILE A 44 -13.36 -14.75 19.17
N LEU A 45 -14.08 -13.85 19.86
CA LEU A 45 -15.51 -13.63 19.67
C LEU A 45 -15.83 -13.18 18.25
N ALA A 46 -15.11 -12.17 17.74
CA ALA A 46 -15.31 -11.62 16.41
C ALA A 46 -15.16 -12.69 15.33
N ARG A 47 -14.17 -13.58 15.45
CA ARG A 47 -13.98 -14.70 14.51
C ARG A 47 -15.08 -15.75 14.60
N LYS A 48 -15.53 -16.07 15.80
CA LYS A 48 -16.63 -17.03 16.02
C LYS A 48 -17.93 -16.50 15.39
N LEU A 49 -18.25 -15.24 15.63
CA LEU A 49 -19.49 -14.61 15.14
C LEU A 49 -19.44 -14.25 13.64
N GLU A 50 -18.25 -13.95 13.08
CA GLU A 50 -18.08 -13.77 11.63
C GLU A 50 -18.49 -15.02 10.83
N LEU A 51 -18.23 -16.23 11.36
CA LEU A 51 -18.65 -17.49 10.74
C LEU A 51 -20.19 -17.65 10.71
N GLN A 52 -20.88 -16.98 11.60
CA GLN A 52 -22.35 -16.95 11.71
C GLN A 52 -22.97 -15.73 11.00
N ASN A 53 -22.21 -15.01 10.14
CA ASN A 53 -22.61 -13.76 9.48
C ASN A 53 -22.97 -12.61 10.44
N MET A 54 -22.40 -12.62 11.64
CA MET A 54 -22.60 -11.56 12.62
C MET A 54 -21.38 -10.65 12.71
N LEU A 55 -21.64 -9.35 12.80
CA LEU A 55 -20.67 -8.28 12.99
C LEU A 55 -20.58 -7.92 14.47
N THR A 56 -19.37 -7.89 15.01
CA THR A 56 -19.13 -7.41 16.37
C THR A 56 -18.39 -6.08 16.33
N ARG A 57 -18.69 -5.17 17.23
CA ARG A 57 -18.01 -3.89 17.36
C ARG A 57 -17.88 -3.48 18.82
N LEU A 58 -16.69 -2.99 19.19
CA LEU A 58 -16.47 -2.40 20.51
C LEU A 58 -16.59 -0.88 20.47
N GLU A 59 -17.28 -0.34 21.46
CA GLU A 59 -17.36 1.09 21.71
C GLU A 59 -17.10 1.38 23.19
N LYS A 60 -16.50 2.53 23.45
CA LYS A 60 -16.27 3.02 24.80
C LYS A 60 -17.26 4.14 25.07
N SER A 61 -18.07 3.98 26.12
CA SER A 61 -18.98 4.97 26.65
C SER A 61 -18.47 5.49 28.02
N PRO A 62 -18.95 6.62 28.52
CA PRO A 62 -18.72 7.05 29.91
C PRO A 62 -19.14 5.99 30.95
N GLU A 63 -20.12 5.18 30.60
CA GLU A 63 -20.68 4.13 31.46
C GLU A 63 -19.90 2.80 31.42
N GLY A 64 -18.92 2.65 30.52
CA GLY A 64 -18.12 1.43 30.40
C GLY A 64 -17.82 1.01 28.97
N MET A 65 -17.53 -0.28 28.81
CA MET A 65 -17.28 -0.90 27.53
C MET A 65 -18.54 -1.55 26.99
N HIS A 66 -18.89 -1.21 25.75
CA HIS A 66 -20.07 -1.73 25.07
C HIS A 66 -19.64 -2.55 23.86
N LEU A 67 -20.18 -3.76 23.77
CA LEU A 67 -20.02 -4.69 22.67
C LEU A 67 -21.33 -4.75 21.89
N PHE A 68 -21.29 -4.33 20.64
CA PHE A 68 -22.43 -4.42 19.72
C PHE A 68 -22.30 -5.66 18.85
N VAL A 69 -23.38 -6.41 18.72
CA VAL A 69 -23.50 -7.55 17.81
C VAL A 69 -24.66 -7.28 16.87
N SER A 70 -24.40 -7.25 15.57
CA SER A 70 -25.39 -7.00 14.52
C SER A 70 -25.15 -7.92 13.33
N ARG A 71 -26.08 -7.96 12.37
CA ARG A 71 -25.87 -8.70 11.12
C ARG A 71 -24.82 -8.01 10.25
N ILE A 72 -24.02 -8.81 9.52
CA ILE A 72 -23.11 -8.25 8.50
C ILE A 72 -23.99 -7.70 7.37
N PRO A 73 -23.89 -6.39 7.04
CA PRO A 73 -24.67 -5.79 5.96
C PRO A 73 -24.33 -6.46 4.62
N GLN A 74 -25.36 -6.94 3.93
CA GLN A 74 -25.17 -7.49 2.58
C GLN A 74 -24.95 -6.36 1.59
N VAL A 75 -23.68 -6.17 1.16
CA VAL A 75 -23.35 -5.20 0.11
C VAL A 75 -23.69 -5.80 -1.25
N LYS A 76 -24.63 -5.19 -1.98
CA LYS A 76 -24.92 -5.58 -3.37
C LYS A 76 -23.63 -5.54 -4.20
N ARG A 77 -23.32 -6.65 -4.89
CA ARG A 77 -22.15 -6.75 -5.76
C ARG A 77 -22.24 -5.70 -6.88
N LYS A 78 -21.33 -4.74 -6.90
CA LYS A 78 -21.17 -3.81 -8.01
C LYS A 78 -20.54 -4.57 -9.20
N TRP A 79 -20.74 -4.07 -10.43
CA TRP A 79 -20.18 -4.65 -11.67
C TRP A 79 -18.64 -4.83 -11.63
N LEU A 80 -17.93 -3.99 -10.87
CA LEU A 80 -16.49 -4.10 -10.56
C LEU A 80 -16.09 -5.40 -9.85
N SER A 81 -17.03 -6.20 -9.36
CA SER A 81 -16.75 -7.48 -8.69
C SER A 81 -16.73 -8.68 -9.65
N LYS A 82 -16.81 -8.46 -10.97
CA LYS A 82 -16.71 -9.52 -11.98
C LYS A 82 -15.29 -10.10 -11.98
N SER A 83 -15.17 -11.43 -11.94
CA SER A 83 -13.89 -12.15 -11.82
C SER A 83 -12.93 -11.97 -13.00
N TRP A 84 -13.43 -11.60 -14.18
CA TRP A 84 -12.62 -11.40 -15.38
C TRP A 84 -11.93 -10.04 -15.43
N LEU A 85 -12.51 -9.00 -14.79
CA LEU A 85 -11.99 -7.64 -14.84
C LEU A 85 -10.52 -7.51 -14.35
N PRO A 86 -10.11 -8.11 -13.20
CA PRO A 86 -8.71 -8.06 -12.78
C PRO A 86 -7.75 -8.67 -13.81
N ARG A 87 -8.17 -9.74 -14.50
CA ARG A 87 -7.35 -10.43 -15.51
C ARG A 87 -7.14 -9.56 -16.75
N ILE A 88 -8.19 -8.88 -17.23
CA ILE A 88 -8.08 -7.96 -18.37
C ILE A 88 -7.20 -6.78 -17.99
N LEU A 89 -7.42 -6.16 -16.82
CA LEU A 89 -6.61 -5.04 -16.36
C LEU A 89 -5.13 -5.45 -16.23
N PHE A 90 -4.85 -6.66 -15.75
CA PHE A 90 -3.50 -7.20 -15.70
C PHE A 90 -2.88 -7.33 -17.10
N ALA A 91 -3.60 -7.96 -18.04
CA ALA A 91 -3.12 -8.12 -19.42
C ALA A 91 -2.86 -6.76 -20.09
N VAL A 92 -3.77 -5.79 -19.93
CA VAL A 92 -3.59 -4.43 -20.46
C VAL A 92 -2.36 -3.78 -19.82
N THR A 93 -2.20 -3.87 -18.49
CA THR A 93 -1.04 -3.30 -17.79
C THR A 93 0.27 -3.90 -18.29
N VAL A 94 0.35 -5.24 -18.43
CA VAL A 94 1.55 -5.91 -18.98
C VAL A 94 1.84 -5.41 -20.39
N THR A 95 0.83 -5.29 -21.25
CA THR A 95 1.00 -4.75 -22.62
C THR A 95 1.54 -3.32 -22.59
N MET A 96 1.00 -2.43 -21.73
CA MET A 96 1.47 -1.06 -21.62
C MET A 96 2.92 -0.99 -21.11
N VAL A 97 3.28 -1.84 -20.16
CA VAL A 97 4.66 -1.94 -19.64
C VAL A 97 5.62 -2.45 -20.72
N LEU A 98 5.24 -3.45 -21.51
CA LEU A 98 6.07 -3.94 -22.63
C LEU A 98 6.30 -2.87 -23.70
N ILE A 99 5.25 -2.12 -24.05
CA ILE A 99 5.34 -1.01 -25.01
C ILE A 99 6.30 0.06 -24.47
N ASP A 100 6.14 0.47 -23.21
CA ASP A 100 7.02 1.46 -22.56
C ASP A 100 8.48 0.99 -22.54
N GLY A 101 8.73 -0.27 -22.16
CA GLY A 101 10.07 -0.85 -22.12
C GLY A 101 10.75 -0.93 -23.49
N TYR A 102 9.97 -1.23 -24.54
CA TYR A 102 10.46 -1.26 -25.92
C TYR A 102 10.96 0.14 -26.34
N TYR A 103 10.13 1.16 -26.24
CA TYR A 103 10.48 2.52 -26.64
C TYR A 103 11.57 3.13 -25.77
N ARG A 104 11.62 2.83 -24.47
CA ARG A 104 12.74 3.25 -23.61
C ARG A 104 14.05 2.64 -24.04
N THR A 105 14.05 1.34 -24.37
CA THR A 105 15.27 0.68 -24.82
C THR A 105 15.72 1.24 -26.17
N ASP A 106 14.80 1.43 -27.10
CA ASP A 106 15.07 2.00 -28.41
C ASP A 106 15.70 3.40 -28.28
N PHE A 107 15.13 4.25 -27.41
CA PHE A 107 15.70 5.57 -27.09
C PHE A 107 17.11 5.45 -26.48
N VAL A 108 17.33 4.63 -25.46
CA VAL A 108 18.64 4.46 -24.82
C VAL A 108 19.68 3.94 -25.83
N ASN A 109 19.30 3.05 -26.74
CA ASN A 109 20.17 2.52 -27.78
C ASN A 109 20.63 3.58 -28.78
N THR A 110 19.94 4.72 -28.92
CA THR A 110 20.45 5.84 -29.73
C THR A 110 21.66 6.51 -29.11
N LEU A 111 21.83 6.39 -27.78
CA LEU A 111 22.91 6.99 -27.03
C LEU A 111 24.00 5.96 -26.64
N SER A 112 23.57 4.78 -26.22
CA SER A 112 24.46 3.68 -25.83
C SER A 112 23.71 2.36 -26.00
N PHE A 113 24.28 1.42 -26.73
CA PHE A 113 23.67 0.12 -26.97
C PHE A 113 23.59 -0.70 -25.68
N ILE A 114 22.37 -1.00 -25.20
CA ILE A 114 22.11 -1.80 -24.00
C ILE A 114 21.48 -3.16 -24.28
N GLY A 115 21.09 -3.44 -25.54
CA GLY A 115 20.52 -4.73 -25.94
C GLY A 115 19.35 -4.61 -26.92
N ASN A 116 18.78 -5.76 -27.24
CA ASN A 116 17.62 -5.83 -28.13
C ASN A 116 16.38 -5.22 -27.45
N PRO A 117 15.64 -4.28 -28.10
CA PRO A 117 14.48 -3.63 -27.48
C PRO A 117 13.39 -4.60 -27.03
N ALA A 118 13.14 -5.70 -27.78
CA ALA A 118 12.13 -6.67 -27.39
C ALA A 118 12.54 -7.49 -26.14
N GLU A 119 13.81 -7.89 -26.05
CA GLU A 119 14.30 -8.63 -24.88
C GLU A 119 14.34 -7.75 -23.64
N MET A 120 14.84 -6.52 -23.77
CA MET A 120 14.90 -5.56 -22.68
C MET A 120 13.53 -5.14 -22.19
N SER A 121 12.53 -5.05 -23.10
CA SER A 121 11.14 -4.77 -22.70
C SER A 121 10.55 -5.90 -21.85
N VAL A 122 10.89 -7.16 -22.13
CA VAL A 122 10.46 -8.31 -21.32
C VAL A 122 11.11 -8.28 -19.94
N LEU A 123 12.43 -7.98 -19.86
CA LEU A 123 13.14 -7.84 -18.59
C LEU A 123 12.59 -6.69 -17.76
N TYR A 124 12.30 -5.56 -18.40
CA TYR A 124 11.65 -4.42 -17.77
C TYR A 124 10.25 -4.76 -17.22
N ALA A 125 9.43 -5.42 -18.06
CA ALA A 125 8.10 -5.83 -17.63
C ALA A 125 8.16 -6.83 -16.46
N PHE A 126 9.07 -7.79 -16.52
CA PHE A 126 9.29 -8.74 -15.43
C PHE A 126 9.73 -8.03 -14.14
N SER A 127 10.62 -7.05 -14.25
CA SER A 127 11.10 -6.24 -13.12
C SER A 127 9.98 -5.43 -12.47
N LEU A 128 9.25 -4.63 -13.26
CA LEU A 128 8.22 -3.75 -12.74
C LEU A 128 6.99 -4.53 -12.22
N ILE A 129 6.50 -5.48 -12.99
CA ILE A 129 5.38 -6.34 -12.57
C ILE A 129 5.80 -7.24 -11.41
N GLY A 130 7.06 -7.67 -11.36
CA GLY A 130 7.63 -8.40 -10.23
C GLY A 130 7.60 -7.61 -8.93
N ILE A 131 8.06 -6.35 -8.94
CA ILE A 131 8.00 -5.45 -7.78
C ILE A 131 6.55 -5.31 -7.30
N LEU A 132 5.63 -4.95 -8.20
CA LEU A 132 4.22 -4.74 -7.87
C LEU A 132 3.53 -6.04 -7.44
N GLY A 133 3.78 -7.13 -8.15
CA GLY A 133 3.17 -8.44 -7.85
C GLY A 133 3.60 -8.98 -6.49
N VAL A 134 4.87 -8.83 -6.11
CA VAL A 134 5.37 -9.23 -4.80
C VAL A 134 4.83 -8.31 -3.70
N HIS A 135 4.74 -7.00 -3.96
CA HIS A 135 4.08 -6.04 -3.06
C HIS A 135 2.65 -6.49 -2.73
N GLU A 136 1.81 -6.70 -3.75
CA GLU A 136 0.42 -7.15 -3.55
C GLU A 136 0.34 -8.54 -2.90
N SER A 137 1.27 -9.44 -3.25
CA SER A 137 1.37 -10.76 -2.62
C SER A 137 1.66 -10.68 -1.13
N GLY A 138 2.47 -9.70 -0.70
CA GLY A 138 2.71 -9.41 0.72
C GLY A 138 1.42 -9.14 1.47
N HIS A 139 0.57 -8.25 0.95
CA HIS A 139 -0.75 -7.98 1.51
C HIS A 139 -1.65 -9.21 1.54
N LEU A 140 -1.69 -9.99 0.45
CA LEU A 140 -2.50 -11.20 0.36
C LEU A 140 -2.09 -12.26 1.38
N ILE A 141 -0.77 -12.48 1.57
CA ILE A 141 -0.23 -13.43 2.53
C ILE A 141 -0.57 -12.99 3.96
N ALA A 142 -0.37 -11.72 4.27
CA ALA A 142 -0.70 -11.17 5.58
C ALA A 142 -2.21 -11.24 5.85
N ALA A 143 -3.05 -10.85 4.89
CA ALA A 143 -4.50 -10.96 5.00
C ALA A 143 -4.95 -12.42 5.22
N LYS A 144 -4.39 -13.37 4.47
CA LYS A 144 -4.67 -14.80 4.63
C LYS A 144 -4.27 -15.32 6.01
N LYS A 145 -3.09 -14.92 6.51
CA LYS A 145 -2.63 -15.26 7.89
C LYS A 145 -3.62 -14.77 8.94
N HIS A 146 -4.17 -13.58 8.73
CA HIS A 146 -5.20 -13.00 9.60
C HIS A 146 -6.63 -13.39 9.22
N LYS A 147 -6.83 -14.38 8.35
CA LYS A 147 -8.14 -14.89 7.91
C LYS A 147 -9.06 -13.81 7.32
N ILE A 148 -8.49 -12.79 6.69
CA ILE A 148 -9.23 -11.73 6.00
C ILE A 148 -9.42 -12.16 4.54
N ARG A 149 -10.66 -12.13 4.05
CA ARG A 149 -10.97 -12.38 2.64
C ARG A 149 -10.61 -11.14 1.81
N THR A 150 -9.90 -11.35 0.72
CA THR A 150 -9.48 -10.29 -0.20
C THR A 150 -9.91 -10.61 -1.62
N THR A 151 -9.89 -9.60 -2.50
CA THR A 151 -10.02 -9.81 -3.95
C THR A 151 -8.66 -10.14 -4.56
N TRP A 152 -8.66 -10.54 -5.83
CA TRP A 152 -7.48 -10.48 -6.67
C TRP A 152 -7.05 -9.01 -6.85
N PRO A 153 -5.73 -8.75 -7.04
CA PRO A 153 -5.26 -7.41 -7.30
C PRO A 153 -5.80 -6.86 -8.64
N TYR A 154 -6.20 -5.60 -8.62
CA TYR A 154 -6.61 -4.83 -9.79
C TYR A 154 -5.44 -3.96 -10.21
N PHE A 155 -4.72 -4.35 -11.24
CA PHE A 155 -3.66 -3.54 -11.82
C PHE A 155 -4.27 -2.35 -12.56
N ILE A 156 -3.70 -1.17 -12.37
CA ILE A 156 -4.19 0.07 -12.99
C ILE A 156 -3.23 0.40 -14.12
N PRO A 157 -3.65 0.22 -15.40
CA PRO A 157 -2.83 0.59 -16.53
C PRO A 157 -2.60 2.10 -16.53
N GLY A 158 -1.38 2.50 -16.87
CA GLY A 158 -0.99 3.88 -17.09
C GLY A 158 -0.92 4.22 -18.58
N VAL A 159 -0.24 5.32 -18.90
CA VAL A 159 -0.04 5.78 -20.27
C VAL A 159 1.46 5.82 -20.57
N PRO A 160 2.00 4.86 -21.34
CA PRO A 160 3.44 4.74 -21.60
C PRO A 160 4.06 6.01 -22.16
N VAL A 161 3.38 6.68 -23.09
CA VAL A 161 3.84 7.92 -23.75
C VAL A 161 4.16 9.04 -22.74
N PHE A 162 3.50 9.04 -21.57
CA PHE A 162 3.75 9.98 -20.47
C PHE A 162 4.72 9.43 -19.42
N GLY A 163 5.39 8.32 -19.71
CA GLY A 163 6.43 7.76 -18.85
C GLY A 163 5.95 7.00 -17.62
N ILE A 164 4.66 6.80 -17.44
CA ILE A 164 4.06 6.04 -16.33
C ILE A 164 3.19 4.91 -16.91
N PRO A 165 3.76 3.72 -17.15
CA PRO A 165 3.03 2.61 -17.80
C PRO A 165 2.01 1.94 -16.87
N THR A 166 2.07 2.19 -15.56
CA THR A 166 1.12 1.70 -14.56
C THR A 166 1.07 2.60 -13.33
N PHE A 167 -0.10 2.71 -12.74
CA PHE A 167 -0.31 3.39 -11.45
C PHE A 167 -0.31 2.41 -10.27
N GLY A 168 0.26 1.21 -10.45
CA GLY A 168 0.31 0.17 -9.43
C GLY A 168 -0.88 -0.77 -9.46
N ALA A 169 -1.15 -1.41 -8.33
CA ALA A 169 -2.27 -2.32 -8.17
C ALA A 169 -3.03 -2.02 -6.88
N LEU A 170 -4.27 -2.45 -6.81
CA LEU A 170 -5.13 -2.27 -5.64
C LEU A 170 -5.80 -3.59 -5.27
N ILE A 171 -5.70 -3.97 -4.00
CA ILE A 171 -6.45 -5.09 -3.43
C ILE A 171 -7.62 -4.54 -2.62
N GLN A 172 -8.80 -5.08 -2.86
CA GLN A 172 -9.96 -4.75 -2.05
C GLN A 172 -10.14 -5.77 -0.93
N SER A 173 -10.04 -5.35 0.32
CA SER A 173 -10.42 -6.18 1.47
C SER A 173 -11.93 -6.41 1.47
N ARG A 174 -12.35 -7.68 1.55
CA ARG A 174 -13.75 -8.10 1.70
C ARG A 174 -14.06 -8.65 3.08
N GLY A 175 -13.05 -8.79 3.93
CA GLY A 175 -13.16 -9.29 5.30
C GLY A 175 -13.15 -8.17 6.32
N LEU A 176 -13.51 -8.52 7.54
CA LEU A 176 -13.54 -7.61 8.66
C LEU A 176 -12.14 -7.45 9.25
N THR A 177 -11.68 -6.23 9.37
CA THR A 177 -10.46 -5.91 10.10
C THR A 177 -10.79 -5.80 11.59
N ILE A 178 -10.37 -6.80 12.38
CA ILE A 178 -10.83 -6.93 13.76
C ILE A 178 -10.24 -5.84 14.65
N ASN A 179 -8.92 -5.60 14.60
CA ASN A 179 -8.25 -4.65 15.46
C ASN A 179 -7.13 -3.87 14.74
N ARG A 180 -6.55 -2.90 15.44
CA ARG A 180 -5.46 -2.06 14.94
C ARG A 180 -4.18 -2.83 14.61
N ASP A 181 -3.88 -3.91 15.35
CA ASP A 181 -2.70 -4.74 15.11
C ASP A 181 -2.79 -5.45 13.75
N ILE A 182 -3.95 -6.02 13.45
CA ILE A 182 -4.22 -6.70 12.17
C ILE A 182 -4.20 -5.70 11.00
N LEU A 183 -4.80 -4.51 11.19
CA LEU A 183 -4.77 -3.46 10.17
C LEU A 183 -3.33 -3.06 9.83
N PHE A 184 -2.49 -2.89 10.86
CA PHE A 184 -1.08 -2.57 10.72
C PHE A 184 -0.29 -3.68 10.00
N ASP A 185 -0.46 -4.95 10.43
CA ASP A 185 0.28 -6.09 9.87
C ASP A 185 -0.01 -6.30 8.38
N VAL A 186 -1.26 -6.15 7.98
CA VAL A 186 -1.64 -6.26 6.57
C VAL A 186 -1.07 -5.09 5.77
N ALA A 187 -1.15 -3.88 6.30
CA ALA A 187 -0.67 -2.68 5.61
C ALA A 187 0.85 -2.67 5.38
N ILE A 188 1.65 -3.15 6.34
CA ILE A 188 3.11 -3.13 6.23
C ILE A 188 3.66 -4.23 5.31
N ALA A 189 2.94 -5.34 5.14
CA ALA A 189 3.46 -6.53 4.47
C ALA A 189 3.76 -6.31 2.99
N GLY A 190 2.93 -5.53 2.28
CA GLY A 190 3.14 -5.18 0.88
C GLY A 190 4.39 -4.34 0.66
N PRO A 191 4.49 -3.16 1.29
CA PRO A 191 5.65 -2.28 1.15
C PRO A 191 6.99 -2.97 1.45
N ILE A 192 7.07 -3.78 2.51
CA ILE A 192 8.32 -4.50 2.82
C ILE A 192 8.65 -5.52 1.74
N ALA A 193 7.66 -6.32 1.28
CA ALA A 193 7.89 -7.33 0.28
C ALA A 193 8.30 -6.70 -1.07
N GLY A 194 7.59 -5.66 -1.51
CA GLY A 194 7.90 -4.92 -2.74
C GLY A 194 9.26 -4.22 -2.69
N LEU A 195 9.62 -3.63 -1.53
CA LEU A 195 10.90 -2.94 -1.35
C LEU A 195 12.10 -3.89 -1.51
N ILE A 196 12.02 -5.11 -1.00
CA ILE A 196 13.09 -6.11 -1.17
C ILE A 196 13.34 -6.36 -2.65
N ILE A 197 12.29 -6.55 -3.44
CA ILE A 197 12.43 -6.77 -4.89
C ILE A 197 12.92 -5.50 -5.59
N ALA A 198 12.43 -4.31 -5.20
CA ALA A 198 12.87 -3.04 -5.77
C ALA A 198 14.38 -2.81 -5.56
N ILE A 199 14.94 -3.17 -4.40
CA ILE A 199 16.38 -3.11 -4.13
C ILE A 199 17.13 -4.08 -5.05
N ILE A 200 16.68 -5.33 -5.20
CA ILE A 200 17.32 -6.31 -6.10
C ILE A 200 17.31 -5.80 -7.54
N VAL A 201 16.16 -5.29 -8.00
CA VAL A 201 16.01 -4.73 -9.36
C VAL A 201 16.88 -3.48 -9.51
N SER A 202 17.01 -2.63 -8.48
CA SER A 202 17.88 -1.46 -8.48
C SER A 202 19.36 -1.85 -8.66
N MET A 203 19.82 -2.86 -7.93
CA MET A 203 21.18 -3.38 -8.07
C MET A 203 21.47 -3.86 -9.51
N PHE A 204 20.53 -4.64 -10.07
CA PHE A 204 20.66 -5.12 -11.43
C PHE A 204 20.55 -4.00 -12.47
N GLY A 205 19.65 -3.03 -12.24
CA GLY A 205 19.49 -1.86 -13.06
C GLY A 205 20.72 -0.94 -13.06
N ALA A 206 21.33 -0.71 -11.88
CA ALA A 206 22.58 0.05 -11.75
C ALA A 206 23.73 -0.61 -12.52
N LEU A 207 23.84 -1.96 -12.47
CA LEU A 207 24.83 -2.71 -13.22
C LEU A 207 24.68 -2.51 -14.74
N THR A 208 23.43 -2.55 -15.25
CA THR A 208 23.12 -2.50 -16.68
C THR A 208 22.97 -1.10 -17.25
N SER A 209 22.90 -0.06 -16.43
CA SER A 209 22.80 1.34 -16.88
C SER A 209 24.13 1.85 -17.37
N PRO A 210 24.20 2.45 -18.59
CA PRO A 210 25.45 3.00 -19.13
C PRO A 210 25.80 4.32 -18.43
N VAL A 211 27.11 4.55 -18.30
CA VAL A 211 27.68 5.83 -17.89
C VAL A 211 28.09 6.57 -19.14
N ILE A 212 27.77 7.84 -19.24
CA ILE A 212 28.20 8.73 -20.32
C ILE A 212 29.20 9.76 -19.78
N ASP A 213 30.05 10.29 -20.63
CA ASP A 213 30.95 11.36 -20.26
C ASP A 213 30.22 12.71 -20.11
N SER A 214 30.87 13.67 -19.44
CA SER A 214 30.27 14.98 -19.18
C SER A 214 30.01 15.78 -20.47
N MET A 215 30.81 15.60 -21.48
CA MET A 215 30.68 16.32 -22.76
C MET A 215 29.41 15.89 -23.48
N LEU A 216 29.14 14.59 -23.55
CA LEU A 216 27.92 14.05 -24.12
C LEU A 216 26.68 14.42 -23.24
N ALA A 217 26.83 14.43 -21.93
CA ALA A 217 25.77 14.85 -21.03
C ALA A 217 25.36 16.32 -21.25
N ASP A 218 26.31 17.21 -21.41
CA ASP A 218 26.07 18.64 -21.68
C ASP A 218 25.43 18.87 -23.07
N GLU A 219 25.85 18.12 -24.08
CA GLU A 219 25.25 18.15 -25.42
C GLU A 219 23.77 17.71 -25.38
N LEU A 220 23.48 16.58 -24.70
CA LEU A 220 22.14 16.07 -24.53
C LEU A 220 21.24 17.02 -23.74
N ASN A 221 21.76 17.67 -22.70
CA ASN A 221 21.00 18.66 -21.92
C ASN A 221 20.68 19.91 -22.77
N GLY A 222 21.58 20.30 -23.67
CA GLY A 222 21.37 21.43 -24.59
C GLY A 222 20.32 21.16 -25.67
N GLU A 223 20.29 19.96 -26.24
CA GLU A 223 19.41 19.59 -27.34
C GLU A 223 18.03 19.05 -26.89
N TRP A 224 17.99 18.26 -25.82
CA TRP A 224 16.82 17.47 -25.44
C TRP A 224 16.12 17.94 -24.17
N GLN A 225 16.69 18.91 -23.41
CA GLN A 225 16.19 19.32 -22.09
C GLN A 225 15.84 18.08 -21.24
N LEU A 226 16.80 17.15 -21.12
CA LEU A 226 16.59 15.92 -20.38
C LEU A 226 16.17 16.27 -18.95
N MET A 227 14.99 15.80 -18.56
CA MET A 227 14.49 16.00 -17.21
C MET A 227 15.39 15.22 -16.26
N GLU A 228 16.19 15.92 -15.47
CA GLU A 228 16.92 15.29 -14.36
C GLU A 228 15.90 14.62 -13.43
N MET A 229 15.97 13.32 -13.35
CA MET A 229 15.10 12.57 -12.46
C MET A 229 15.75 12.47 -11.09
N ASN A 230 15.11 13.03 -10.09
CA ASN A 230 15.56 12.87 -8.71
C ASN A 230 15.62 11.38 -8.33
N MET A 231 16.77 10.93 -7.87
CA MET A 231 16.98 9.54 -7.50
C MET A 231 16.70 9.33 -6.01
N PRO A 232 15.98 8.26 -5.63
CA PRO A 232 15.92 7.81 -4.24
C PRO A 232 17.30 7.45 -3.69
N ILE A 233 17.54 7.68 -2.41
CA ILE A 233 18.81 7.36 -1.74
C ILE A 233 19.21 5.89 -1.96
N LEU A 234 18.24 4.96 -1.92
CA LEU A 234 18.50 3.54 -2.17
C LEU A 234 19.01 3.26 -3.59
N MET A 235 18.63 4.06 -4.58
CA MET A 235 19.17 3.96 -5.94
C MET A 235 20.58 4.51 -6.03
N THR A 236 20.85 5.64 -5.40
CA THR A 236 22.22 6.21 -5.32
C THR A 236 23.17 5.20 -4.69
N ILE A 237 22.79 4.57 -3.58
CA ILE A 237 23.59 3.49 -2.96
C ILE A 237 23.84 2.34 -3.95
N SER A 238 22.86 1.97 -4.78
CA SER A 238 23.05 0.92 -5.78
C SER A 238 24.09 1.32 -6.84
N LEU A 239 24.17 2.60 -7.23
CA LEU A 239 25.20 3.11 -8.15
C LEU A 239 26.57 3.13 -7.50
N GLU A 240 26.69 3.58 -6.27
CA GLU A 240 27.95 3.60 -5.51
C GLU A 240 28.57 2.20 -5.39
N ILE A 241 27.77 1.16 -5.15
CA ILE A 241 28.24 -0.23 -5.06
C ILE A 241 28.93 -0.69 -6.36
N PHE A 242 28.59 -0.12 -7.51
CA PHE A 242 29.16 -0.46 -8.81
C PHE A 242 30.11 0.62 -9.35
N ASP A 243 30.63 1.52 -8.50
CA ASP A 243 31.55 2.62 -8.85
C ASP A 243 31.01 3.53 -9.97
N LYS A 244 29.67 3.79 -9.95
CA LYS A 244 29.01 4.65 -10.94
C LYS A 244 28.44 5.93 -10.34
N GLY A 245 28.67 6.18 -9.06
CA GLY A 245 28.08 7.31 -8.32
C GLY A 245 28.44 8.69 -8.90
N ASP A 246 29.69 8.85 -9.36
CA ASP A 246 30.23 10.12 -9.91
C ASP A 246 29.93 10.33 -11.41
N GLY A 247 29.27 9.35 -12.08
CA GLY A 247 29.03 9.39 -13.52
C GLY A 247 27.66 9.93 -13.90
N HIS A 248 27.55 10.51 -15.11
CA HIS A 248 26.26 10.79 -15.71
C HIS A 248 25.60 9.49 -16.19
N ILE A 249 24.51 9.09 -15.54
CA ILE A 249 23.85 7.80 -15.78
C ILE A 249 22.67 7.97 -16.71
N ILE A 250 22.61 7.21 -17.79
CA ILE A 250 21.40 7.01 -18.55
C ILE A 250 20.64 5.83 -17.95
N MET A 251 19.44 6.08 -17.45
CA MET A 251 18.64 5.02 -16.82
C MET A 251 18.28 3.94 -17.83
N SER A 252 18.80 2.72 -17.62
CA SER A 252 18.26 1.55 -18.33
C SER A 252 16.78 1.34 -17.98
N PRO A 253 15.98 0.66 -18.83
CA PRO A 253 14.60 0.35 -18.50
C PRO A 253 14.45 -0.39 -17.17
N ILE A 254 15.37 -1.30 -16.84
CA ILE A 254 15.37 -2.05 -15.58
C ILE A 254 15.61 -1.10 -14.39
N PHE A 255 16.53 -0.15 -14.51
CA PHE A 255 16.79 0.83 -13.46
C PHE A 255 15.61 1.78 -13.27
N PHE A 256 14.94 2.14 -14.37
CA PHE A 256 13.70 2.90 -14.32
C PHE A 256 12.54 2.12 -13.66
N ALA A 257 12.46 0.78 -13.84
CA ALA A 257 11.51 -0.05 -13.09
C ALA A 257 11.75 0.03 -11.57
N ALA A 258 13.02 0.04 -11.14
CA ALA A 258 13.37 0.23 -9.74
C ALA A 258 12.95 1.62 -9.22
N TRP A 259 13.20 2.68 -10.02
CA TRP A 259 12.77 4.04 -9.70
C TRP A 259 11.26 4.12 -9.48
N LEU A 260 10.47 3.56 -10.38
CA LEU A 260 9.01 3.46 -10.22
C LEU A 260 8.64 2.66 -8.97
N GLY A 261 9.35 1.57 -8.70
CA GLY A 261 9.14 0.73 -7.51
C GLY A 261 9.38 1.51 -6.21
N PHE A 262 10.45 2.29 -6.13
CA PHE A 262 10.73 3.15 -4.97
C PHE A 262 9.72 4.30 -4.85
N LEU A 263 9.37 4.95 -5.97
CA LEU A 263 8.35 6.00 -5.97
C LEU A 263 7.00 5.48 -5.45
N ILE A 264 6.55 4.34 -5.96
CA ILE A 264 5.28 3.72 -5.51
C ILE A 264 5.38 3.33 -4.03
N THR A 265 6.52 2.79 -3.60
CA THR A 265 6.74 2.45 -2.18
C THR A 265 6.72 3.71 -1.30
N PHE A 266 7.42 4.78 -1.71
CA PHE A 266 7.37 6.08 -1.02
C PHE A 266 5.95 6.60 -0.87
N LEU A 267 5.20 6.65 -1.97
CA LEU A 267 3.81 7.11 -1.96
C LEU A 267 2.94 6.25 -1.04
N ASN A 268 3.09 4.93 -1.10
CA ASN A 268 2.34 4.00 -0.26
C ASN A 268 2.71 4.10 1.22
N LEU A 269 3.94 4.48 1.56
CA LEU A 269 4.38 4.66 2.96
C LEU A 269 3.97 6.01 3.56
N LEU A 270 3.47 6.96 2.77
CA LEU A 270 2.95 8.21 3.30
C LEU A 270 1.78 7.97 4.26
N PRO A 271 1.74 8.65 5.43
CA PRO A 271 0.65 8.49 6.40
C PRO A 271 -0.64 9.19 5.94
N ALA A 272 -1.08 8.90 4.72
CA ALA A 272 -2.16 9.60 4.04
C ALA A 272 -3.28 8.69 3.59
N TRP A 273 -4.51 9.12 3.78
CA TRP A 273 -5.74 8.50 3.29
C TRP A 273 -5.76 6.97 3.50
N GLN A 274 -6.05 6.19 2.46
CA GLN A 274 -6.11 4.72 2.48
C GLN A 274 -4.86 4.07 1.85
N LEU A 275 -3.77 4.82 1.72
CA LEU A 275 -2.47 4.25 1.40
C LEU A 275 -2.00 3.34 2.55
N ASP A 276 -1.04 2.48 2.30
CA ASP A 276 -0.54 1.55 3.33
C ASP A 276 -0.03 2.30 4.57
N GLY A 277 0.76 3.35 4.38
CA GLY A 277 1.17 4.27 5.44
C GLY A 277 -0.01 4.94 6.14
N GLY A 278 -1.09 5.23 5.40
CA GLY A 278 -2.33 5.75 5.94
C GLY A 278 -3.01 4.74 6.88
N HIS A 279 -3.07 3.45 6.51
CA HIS A 279 -3.58 2.39 7.37
C HIS A 279 -2.74 2.20 8.63
N MET A 280 -1.40 2.22 8.49
CA MET A 280 -0.48 2.16 9.61
C MET A 280 -0.64 3.37 10.54
N ALA A 281 -0.71 4.57 9.98
CA ALA A 281 -0.93 5.82 10.74
C ALA A 281 -2.30 5.82 11.44
N ARG A 282 -3.35 5.33 10.77
CA ARG A 282 -4.69 5.20 11.37
C ARG A 282 -4.68 4.27 12.58
N SER A 283 -3.91 3.16 12.48
CA SER A 283 -3.75 2.19 13.57
C SER A 283 -3.03 2.77 14.77
N LEU A 284 -2.02 3.63 14.55
CA LEU A 284 -1.21 4.24 15.60
C LEU A 284 -1.88 5.49 16.21
N LEU A 285 -2.26 6.41 15.35
CA LEU A 285 -2.64 7.78 15.73
C LEU A 285 -4.15 7.92 16.03
N GLY A 286 -4.97 6.99 15.52
CA GLY A 286 -6.42 7.10 15.58
C GLY A 286 -6.98 8.10 14.54
N LYS A 287 -8.30 8.29 14.53
CA LYS A 287 -9.04 9.02 13.48
C LYS A 287 -8.61 10.48 13.32
N LYS A 288 -8.53 11.22 14.43
CA LYS A 288 -8.27 12.69 14.41
C LYS A 288 -6.88 13.00 13.85
N TRP A 289 -5.86 12.36 14.40
CA TRP A 289 -4.46 12.59 14.01
C TRP A 289 -4.14 12.00 12.63
N HIS A 290 -4.77 10.88 12.24
CA HIS A 290 -4.66 10.35 10.88
C HIS A 290 -5.17 11.36 9.84
N LYS A 291 -6.27 12.08 10.12
CA LYS A 291 -6.76 13.14 9.22
C LYS A 291 -5.74 14.28 9.07
N ILE A 292 -5.13 14.70 10.18
CA ILE A 292 -4.07 15.72 10.15
C ILE A 292 -2.85 15.22 9.37
N ALA A 293 -2.41 13.98 9.61
CA ALA A 293 -1.31 13.36 8.87
C ALA A 293 -1.59 13.29 7.35
N THR A 294 -2.83 13.01 6.95
CA THR A 294 -3.23 13.04 5.53
C THR A 294 -3.02 14.42 4.92
N TYR A 295 -3.47 15.49 5.55
CA TYR A 295 -3.27 16.85 5.03
C TYR A 295 -1.79 17.26 5.04
N ALA A 296 -1.04 16.90 6.09
CA ALA A 296 0.41 17.15 6.15
C ALA A 296 1.16 16.43 5.01
N SER A 297 0.84 15.16 4.76
CA SER A 297 1.43 14.40 3.64
C SER A 297 1.06 15.00 2.28
N THR A 298 -0.17 15.48 2.13
CA THR A 298 -0.60 16.14 0.90
C THR A 298 0.15 17.45 0.67
N GLY A 299 0.34 18.25 1.71
CA GLY A 299 1.17 19.46 1.67
C GLY A 299 2.62 19.16 1.34
N LEU A 300 3.20 18.10 1.93
CA LEU A 300 4.55 17.63 1.62
C LEU A 300 4.69 17.24 0.14
N LEU A 301 3.76 16.45 -0.41
CA LEU A 301 3.77 16.08 -1.82
C LEU A 301 3.71 17.30 -2.73
N ALA A 302 2.87 18.29 -2.40
CA ALA A 302 2.79 19.53 -3.16
C ALA A 302 4.12 20.31 -3.11
N ALA A 303 4.75 20.41 -1.94
CA ALA A 303 6.04 21.05 -1.76
C ALA A 303 7.18 20.35 -2.52
N LEU A 304 7.11 19.02 -2.66
CA LEU A 304 8.06 18.21 -3.44
C LEU A 304 7.78 18.23 -4.95
N GLY A 305 6.75 18.95 -5.43
CA GLY A 305 6.39 19.02 -6.84
C GLY A 305 5.42 17.95 -7.34
N TYR A 306 4.97 17.02 -6.49
CA TYR A 306 4.03 15.93 -6.84
C TYR A 306 2.56 16.41 -6.79
N TRP A 307 2.25 17.52 -7.46
CA TRP A 307 0.94 18.21 -7.42
C TRP A 307 -0.22 17.30 -7.81
N PHE A 308 -0.03 16.50 -8.87
CA PHE A 308 -1.08 15.59 -9.34
C PHE A 308 -1.44 14.58 -8.25
N MET A 309 -0.43 13.96 -7.60
CA MET A 309 -0.67 12.98 -6.55
C MET A 309 -1.25 13.63 -5.28
N ALA A 310 -0.81 14.84 -4.94
CA ALA A 310 -1.38 15.61 -3.84
C ALA A 310 -2.89 15.87 -4.04
N LEU A 311 -3.28 16.36 -5.22
CA LEU A 311 -4.68 16.60 -5.59
C LEU A 311 -5.50 15.30 -5.63
N PHE A 312 -4.91 14.22 -6.16
CA PHE A 312 -5.55 12.91 -6.23
C PHE A 312 -5.87 12.36 -4.84
N ILE A 313 -4.91 12.40 -3.90
CA ILE A 313 -5.11 11.97 -2.51
C ILE A 313 -6.17 12.84 -1.82
N LEU A 314 -6.14 14.17 -2.00
CA LEU A 314 -7.15 15.07 -1.47
C LEU A 314 -8.55 14.72 -1.98
N PHE A 315 -8.71 14.54 -3.28
CA PHE A 315 -9.98 14.20 -3.89
C PHE A 315 -10.54 12.88 -3.36
N LEU A 316 -9.69 11.84 -3.29
CA LEU A 316 -10.10 10.53 -2.79
C LEU A 316 -10.40 10.55 -1.30
N SER A 317 -9.60 11.28 -0.50
CA SER A 317 -9.79 11.36 0.95
C SER A 317 -11.12 12.01 1.35
N HIS A 318 -11.63 12.94 0.52
CA HIS A 318 -12.90 13.62 0.76
C HIS A 318 -14.11 12.69 0.56
N ARG A 319 -13.99 11.69 -0.31
CA ARG A 319 -15.08 10.75 -0.67
C ARG A 319 -15.05 9.43 0.08
N SER A 320 -13.97 9.10 0.76
CA SER A 320 -13.78 7.80 1.37
C SER A 320 -14.37 7.72 2.78
N ARG A 321 -14.89 6.53 3.13
CA ARG A 321 -15.29 6.21 4.50
C ARG A 321 -14.07 5.92 5.35
N ASP A 322 -14.13 6.31 6.64
CA ASP A 322 -13.10 5.95 7.63
C ASP A 322 -12.98 4.41 7.74
N MET A 323 -11.76 3.92 7.64
CA MET A 323 -11.45 2.49 7.79
C MET A 323 -11.26 2.17 9.28
N LYS A 324 -12.37 2.13 9.99
CA LYS A 324 -12.41 1.83 11.42
C LYS A 324 -12.35 0.31 11.62
N PRO A 325 -11.34 -0.23 12.36
CA PRO A 325 -11.38 -1.63 12.78
C PRO A 325 -12.53 -1.86 13.77
N LEU A 326 -12.95 -3.11 13.92
CA LEU A 326 -14.04 -3.48 14.82
C LEU A 326 -13.71 -3.16 16.29
N ASP A 327 -12.45 -3.38 16.69
CA ASP A 327 -11.86 -2.88 17.93
C ASP A 327 -10.95 -1.70 17.61
N ASP A 328 -11.49 -0.49 17.73
CA ASP A 328 -10.74 0.76 17.58
C ASP A 328 -10.32 1.35 18.94
N ILE A 329 -10.56 0.63 20.04
CA ILE A 329 -10.27 1.06 21.40
C ILE A 329 -8.89 0.57 21.83
N SER A 330 -8.57 -0.69 21.55
CA SER A 330 -7.28 -1.29 21.88
C SER A 330 -6.13 -0.54 21.24
N PRO A 331 -5.11 -0.13 22.03
CA PRO A 331 -3.94 0.53 21.46
C PRO A 331 -3.12 -0.43 20.59
N LEU A 332 -2.40 0.14 19.62
CA LEU A 332 -1.42 -0.60 18.83
C LEU A 332 -0.32 -1.17 19.75
N SER A 333 0.11 -2.39 19.51
CA SER A 333 1.13 -3.07 20.32
C SER A 333 2.49 -2.35 20.25
N LYS A 334 3.30 -2.47 21.32
CA LYS A 334 4.60 -1.75 21.46
C LYS A 334 5.57 -2.04 20.32
N ASN A 335 5.67 -3.29 19.86
CA ASN A 335 6.58 -3.67 18.77
C ASN A 335 6.17 -3.02 17.44
N ARG A 336 4.87 -2.93 17.15
CA ARG A 336 4.36 -2.28 15.93
C ARG A 336 4.57 -0.76 15.96
N LYS A 337 4.51 -0.14 17.15
CA LYS A 337 4.86 1.29 17.30
C LYS A 337 6.32 1.55 16.93
N LYS A 338 7.26 0.67 17.37
CA LYS A 338 8.67 0.77 16.98
C LYS A 338 8.86 0.56 15.48
N LEU A 339 8.16 -0.44 14.92
CA LEU A 339 8.24 -0.75 13.50
C LEU A 339 7.73 0.42 12.63
N PHE A 340 6.73 1.17 13.10
CA PHE A 340 6.25 2.37 12.38
C PHE A 340 7.34 3.42 12.20
N VAL A 341 8.24 3.60 13.18
CA VAL A 341 9.39 4.51 13.05
C VAL A 341 10.33 4.04 11.95
N VAL A 342 10.61 2.74 11.88
CA VAL A 342 11.44 2.15 10.81
C VAL A 342 10.81 2.41 9.43
N ILE A 343 9.48 2.28 9.33
CA ILE A 343 8.75 2.53 8.08
C ILE A 343 8.86 3.98 7.61
N ILE A 344 8.82 4.94 8.53
CA ILE A 344 9.03 6.36 8.16
C ILE A 344 10.42 6.57 7.58
N ILE A 345 11.45 5.96 8.18
CA ILE A 345 12.83 6.02 7.67
C ILE A 345 12.92 5.38 6.27
N LEU A 346 12.33 4.19 6.09
CA LEU A 346 12.30 3.53 4.78
C LEU A 346 11.56 4.38 3.73
N GLY A 347 10.45 5.02 4.10
CA GLY A 347 9.74 5.95 3.23
C GLY A 347 10.64 7.10 2.77
N PHE A 348 11.42 7.68 3.67
CA PHE A 348 12.39 8.73 3.34
C PHE A 348 13.49 8.22 2.39
N LEU A 349 14.04 7.03 2.62
CA LEU A 349 15.06 6.42 1.77
C LEU A 349 14.56 6.06 0.36
N CYS A 350 13.26 5.82 0.22
CA CYS A 350 12.60 5.57 -1.07
C CYS A 350 12.16 6.85 -1.79
N ALA A 351 12.19 8.00 -1.11
CA ALA A 351 11.68 9.25 -1.68
C ALA A 351 12.64 9.77 -2.78
N PRO A 352 12.15 10.07 -3.99
CA PRO A 352 12.92 10.80 -4.99
C PRO A 352 12.88 12.29 -4.61
N LEU A 353 13.85 12.68 -3.78
CA LEU A 353 13.93 14.04 -3.23
C LEU A 353 14.58 14.98 -4.25
N PRO A 354 14.07 16.23 -4.39
CA PRO A 354 14.68 17.23 -5.23
C PRO A 354 16.14 17.54 -4.81
N SER A 355 16.99 17.89 -5.80
CA SER A 355 18.42 18.18 -5.58
C SER A 355 18.71 19.33 -4.60
N TRP A 356 17.75 20.23 -4.39
CA TRP A 356 17.86 21.28 -3.36
C TRP A 356 17.70 20.77 -1.91
N ILE A 357 17.25 19.51 -1.71
CA ILE A 357 17.16 18.86 -0.38
C ILE A 357 18.40 18.01 -0.12
N LEU A 358 18.84 17.30 -1.15
CA LEU A 358 20.04 16.44 -1.13
C LEU A 358 20.94 16.92 -2.27
N PRO A 359 21.94 17.78 -1.95
CA PRO A 359 22.88 18.30 -2.94
C PRO A 359 23.80 17.21 -3.49
#